data_831a75658c564f397e42c3ec373a31cb
#
_entry.id   831a75658c564f397e42c3ec373a31cb
#
_cell.length_a   1.000
_cell.length_b   1.000
_cell.length_c   1.000
_cell.angle_alpha   90.00
_cell.angle_beta   90.00
_cell.angle_gamma   90.00
#
_symmetry.space_group_name_H-M   'P 1'
#
loop_
_entity.id
_entity.type
_entity.pdbx_description
1 polymer ?
#
loop_
_entity_poly.entity_id
_entity_poly.type
_entity_poly.pdbx_seq_one_letter_code
_entity_poly.pdbx_strand_id
1 'polypeptide(L)'
;RGSNHVIGDNDPTAHAEVMAIRDACQVLGTYDLSGCEVYTTCYPCPMCLSSIIWSNIKKVYYGNSSLDAADIGFRDDFIYNYIKNKDDNVLELINIDHDETIKEFQEYINSEDKVIY
;
A
#
# COMPACT_ATOMS: atom_id res chain seq x y z
N ARG A 1 5.07 7.74 13.52
CA ARG A 1 3.70 8.01 13.95
C ARG A 1 2.91 8.69 12.83
N GLY A 2 1.62 8.34 12.65
CA GLY A 2 0.81 8.93 11.60
C GLY A 2 -0.66 9.01 12.00
N SER A 3 -1.37 9.94 11.35
CA SER A 3 -2.81 10.09 11.45
C SER A 3 -3.39 10.27 10.05
N ASN A 4 -4.70 10.08 9.89
CA ASN A 4 -5.38 10.21 8.61
C ASN A 4 -5.40 11.68 8.15
N HIS A 5 -4.92 11.95 6.95
CA HIS A 5 -4.85 13.26 6.31
C HIS A 5 -5.62 13.32 4.99
N VAL A 6 -6.46 12.33 4.69
CA VAL A 6 -7.17 12.24 3.39
C VAL A 6 -7.94 13.53 3.09
N ILE A 7 -8.75 13.99 4.02
CA ILE A 7 -9.58 15.18 3.83
C ILE A 7 -8.72 16.44 3.85
N GLY A 8 -7.86 16.59 4.85
CA GLY A 8 -7.05 17.80 5.03
C GLY A 8 -6.08 18.07 3.89
N ASP A 9 -5.48 17.00 3.34
CA ASP A 9 -4.47 17.12 2.28
C ASP A 9 -5.04 16.87 0.88
N ASN A 10 -6.35 16.59 0.74
CA ASN A 10 -6.97 16.16 -0.53
C ASN A 10 -6.21 15.01 -1.18
N ASP A 11 -5.80 14.03 -0.37
CA ASP A 11 -4.99 12.89 -0.80
C ASP A 11 -5.67 11.58 -0.37
N PRO A 12 -6.29 10.83 -1.31
CA PRO A 12 -6.99 9.59 -0.96
C PRO A 12 -6.05 8.50 -0.44
N THR A 13 -4.74 8.64 -0.61
CA THR A 13 -3.75 7.68 -0.12
C THR A 13 -3.23 8.01 1.28
N ALA A 14 -3.58 9.17 1.85
CA ALA A 14 -3.05 9.64 3.13
C ALA A 14 -3.72 8.99 4.33
N HIS A 15 -3.84 7.66 4.33
CA HIS A 15 -4.25 6.88 5.48
C HIS A 15 -3.18 6.95 6.58
N ALA A 16 -3.58 6.75 7.83
CA ALA A 16 -2.69 6.87 8.98
C ALA A 16 -1.45 5.97 8.86
N GLU A 17 -1.63 4.73 8.38
CA GLU A 17 -0.54 3.76 8.22
C GLU A 17 0.46 4.22 7.16
N VAL A 18 -0.03 4.73 6.01
CA VAL A 18 0.83 5.28 4.95
C VAL A 18 1.61 6.49 5.47
N MET A 19 0.93 7.38 6.21
CA MET A 19 1.58 8.56 6.79
C MET A 19 2.66 8.16 7.81
N ALA A 20 2.40 7.14 8.62
CA ALA A 20 3.37 6.61 9.57
C ALA A 20 4.60 6.02 8.88
N ILE A 21 4.41 5.28 7.78
CA ILE A 21 5.51 4.73 6.99
C ILE A 21 6.37 5.86 6.39
N ARG A 22 5.74 6.87 5.81
CA ARG A 22 6.45 8.03 5.25
C ARG A 22 7.28 8.74 6.31
N ASP A 23 6.70 8.96 7.48
CA ASP A 23 7.41 9.59 8.61
C ASP A 23 8.59 8.74 9.06
N ALA A 24 8.40 7.45 9.26
CA ALA A 24 9.45 6.53 9.68
C ALA A 24 10.60 6.47 8.66
N CYS A 25 10.29 6.41 7.38
CA CYS A 25 11.30 6.40 6.32
C CYS A 25 12.14 7.69 6.31
N GLN A 26 11.50 8.84 6.53
CA GLN A 26 12.22 10.12 6.62
C GLN A 26 13.11 10.18 7.86
N VAL A 27 12.58 9.79 9.02
CA VAL A 27 13.33 9.85 10.28
C VAL A 27 14.52 8.90 10.27
N LEU A 28 14.34 7.68 9.74
CA LEU A 28 15.38 6.66 9.69
C LEU A 28 16.28 6.75 8.47
N GLY A 29 15.92 7.58 7.49
CA GLY A 29 16.70 7.78 6.27
C GLY A 29 16.78 6.54 5.39
N THR A 30 15.73 5.72 5.34
CA THR A 30 15.70 4.48 4.56
C THR A 30 14.28 4.14 4.12
N TYR A 31 14.15 3.43 3.00
CA TYR A 31 12.88 2.83 2.59
C TYR A 31 12.65 1.44 3.22
N ASP A 32 13.68 0.86 3.82
CA ASP A 32 13.62 -0.47 4.41
C ASP A 32 13.36 -0.36 5.91
N LEU A 33 12.15 -0.73 6.33
CA LEU A 33 11.70 -0.68 7.72
C LEU A 33 11.71 -2.08 8.37
N SER A 34 12.55 -3.00 7.87
CA SER A 34 12.72 -4.30 8.50
C SER A 34 13.11 -4.13 9.98
N GLY A 35 12.51 -4.94 10.84
CA GLY A 35 12.67 -4.82 12.29
C GLY A 35 11.68 -3.87 12.95
N CYS A 36 10.98 -3.02 12.20
CA CYS A 36 9.89 -2.21 12.73
C CYS A 36 8.59 -3.00 12.86
N GLU A 37 7.69 -2.52 13.69
CA GLU A 37 6.35 -3.08 13.86
C GLU A 37 5.31 -1.98 13.70
N VAL A 38 4.11 -2.33 13.22
CA VAL A 38 2.99 -1.40 13.07
C VAL A 38 1.93 -1.69 14.12
N TYR A 39 1.46 -0.63 14.76
CA TYR A 39 0.30 -0.65 15.64
C TYR A 39 -0.77 0.24 15.03
N THR A 40 -1.93 -0.30 14.74
CA THR A 40 -3.03 0.42 14.10
C THR A 40 -4.35 0.13 14.79
N THR A 41 -5.27 1.09 14.73
CA THR A 41 -6.59 0.94 15.34
C THR A 41 -7.50 0.00 14.55
N CYS A 42 -7.20 -0.22 13.26
CA CYS A 42 -8.01 -1.06 12.38
C CYS A 42 -7.12 -1.97 11.53
N TYR A 43 -7.64 -3.14 11.18
CA TYR A 43 -7.02 -4.02 10.19
C TYR A 43 -6.70 -3.21 8.93
N PRO A 44 -5.45 -3.24 8.42
CA PRO A 44 -5.07 -2.39 7.29
C PRO A 44 -5.92 -2.66 6.03
N CYS A 45 -6.33 -1.59 5.36
CA CYS A 45 -6.93 -1.72 4.03
C CYS A 45 -5.90 -2.29 3.04
N PRO A 46 -6.32 -2.73 1.84
CA PRO A 46 -5.37 -3.31 0.87
C PRO A 46 -4.20 -2.39 0.51
N MET A 47 -4.43 -1.08 0.39
CA MET A 47 -3.38 -0.11 0.11
C MET A 47 -2.34 -0.05 1.24
N CYS A 48 -2.79 0.06 2.49
CA CYS A 48 -1.91 0.13 3.65
C CYS A 48 -1.19 -1.20 3.89
N LEU A 49 -1.91 -2.32 3.72
CA LEU A 49 -1.32 -3.65 3.83
C LEU A 49 -0.17 -3.83 2.83
N SER A 50 -0.38 -3.43 1.59
CA SER A 50 0.65 -3.49 0.55
C SER A 50 1.84 -2.58 0.88
N SER A 51 1.57 -1.38 1.39
CA SER A 51 2.62 -0.44 1.81
C SER A 51 3.47 -1.01 2.94
N ILE A 52 2.86 -1.69 3.89
CA ILE A 52 3.55 -2.37 5.00
C ILE A 52 4.46 -3.47 4.46
N ILE A 53 3.96 -4.28 3.52
CA ILE A 53 4.74 -5.36 2.90
C ILE A 53 5.91 -4.78 2.11
N TRP A 54 5.68 -3.74 1.30
CA TRP A 54 6.73 -3.06 0.55
C TRP A 54 7.84 -2.49 1.45
N SER A 55 7.49 -2.12 2.69
CA SER A 55 8.43 -1.60 3.68
C SER A 55 9.24 -2.67 4.40
N ASN A 56 9.00 -3.96 4.12
CA ASN A 56 9.61 -5.11 4.79
C ASN A 56 9.24 -5.25 6.28
N ILE A 57 8.14 -4.65 6.70
CA ILE A 57 7.61 -4.82 8.06
C ILE A 57 6.94 -6.20 8.14
N LYS A 58 7.22 -6.96 9.20
CA LYS A 58 6.75 -8.34 9.36
C LYS A 58 5.63 -8.51 10.40
N LYS A 59 5.35 -7.48 11.20
CA LYS A 59 4.36 -7.56 12.27
C LYS A 59 3.46 -6.34 12.29
N VAL A 60 2.15 -6.61 12.34
CA VAL A 60 1.11 -5.59 12.50
C VAL A 60 0.20 -6.01 13.65
N TYR A 61 -0.02 -5.10 14.58
CA TYR A 61 -0.99 -5.25 15.65
C TYR A 61 -2.17 -4.34 15.36
N TYR A 62 -3.38 -4.88 15.30
CA TYR A 62 -4.58 -4.13 14.96
C TYR A 62 -5.70 -4.39 15.96
N GLY A 63 -6.60 -3.42 16.09
CA GLY A 63 -7.74 -3.51 16.98
C GLY A 63 -9.03 -3.96 16.29
N ASN A 64 -9.57 -3.10 15.43
CA ASN A 64 -10.84 -3.38 14.72
C ASN A 64 -10.60 -4.22 13.47
N SER A 65 -11.59 -5.04 13.11
CA SER A 65 -11.56 -5.83 11.87
C SER A 65 -11.97 -4.98 10.65
N SER A 66 -11.77 -5.53 9.44
CA SER A 66 -12.27 -4.89 8.21
C SER A 66 -13.79 -4.84 8.15
N LEU A 67 -14.49 -5.78 8.81
CA LEU A 67 -15.94 -5.76 8.93
C LEU A 67 -16.40 -4.61 9.84
N ASP A 68 -15.69 -4.36 10.94
CA ASP A 68 -15.97 -3.21 11.80
C ASP A 68 -15.80 -1.90 11.00
N ALA A 69 -14.79 -1.80 10.14
CA ALA A 69 -14.60 -0.65 9.27
C ALA A 69 -15.74 -0.48 8.26
N ALA A 70 -16.22 -1.59 7.67
CA ALA A 70 -17.35 -1.57 6.74
C ALA A 70 -18.63 -1.09 7.42
N ASP A 71 -18.84 -1.47 8.66
CA ASP A 71 -20.04 -1.08 9.44
C ASP A 71 -20.14 0.43 9.66
N ILE A 72 -19.01 1.14 9.65
CA ILE A 72 -18.98 2.60 9.75
C ILE A 72 -18.78 3.30 8.42
N GLY A 73 -18.83 2.57 7.30
CA GLY A 73 -18.86 3.13 5.95
C GLY A 73 -17.54 3.14 5.19
N PHE A 74 -16.47 2.58 5.72
CA PHE A 74 -15.21 2.44 4.97
C PHE A 74 -15.26 1.24 4.03
N ARG A 75 -14.55 1.31 2.90
CA ARG A 75 -14.66 0.36 1.80
C ARG A 75 -13.55 -0.69 1.76
N ASP A 76 -12.95 -1.02 2.89
CA ASP A 76 -11.79 -1.92 2.95
C ASP A 76 -12.14 -3.32 2.40
N ASP A 77 -13.26 -3.88 2.85
CA ASP A 77 -13.72 -5.20 2.40
C ASP A 77 -14.14 -5.18 0.93
N PHE A 78 -14.71 -4.08 0.44
CA PHE A 78 -15.06 -3.91 -0.96
C PHE A 78 -13.81 -4.03 -1.85
N ILE A 79 -12.69 -3.41 -1.45
CA ILE A 79 -11.44 -3.49 -2.20
C ILE A 79 -10.84 -4.90 -2.11
N TYR A 80 -10.87 -5.54 -0.93
CA TYR A 80 -10.43 -6.93 -0.77
C TYR A 80 -11.22 -7.87 -1.68
N ASN A 81 -12.54 -7.67 -1.78
CA ASN A 81 -13.40 -8.45 -2.68
C ASN A 81 -13.04 -8.23 -4.15
N TYR A 82 -12.72 -7.00 -4.55
CA TYR A 82 -12.26 -6.72 -5.90
C TYR A 82 -10.96 -7.47 -6.21
N ILE A 83 -9.98 -7.43 -5.32
CA ILE A 83 -8.70 -8.13 -5.51
C ILE A 83 -8.93 -9.63 -5.73
N LYS A 84 -9.86 -10.22 -5.00
CA LYS A 84 -10.20 -11.64 -5.08
C LYS A 84 -10.96 -11.98 -6.37
N ASN A 85 -11.94 -11.17 -6.76
CA ASN A 85 -12.91 -11.50 -7.80
C ASN A 85 -12.69 -10.79 -9.15
N LYS A 86 -11.88 -9.70 -9.18
CA LYS A 86 -11.54 -8.94 -10.40
C LYS A 86 -12.78 -8.43 -11.16
N ASP A 87 -13.74 -7.84 -10.46
CA ASP A 87 -14.98 -7.32 -11.05
C ASP A 87 -14.70 -6.08 -11.92
N ASP A 88 -14.90 -6.21 -13.25
CA ASP A 88 -14.65 -5.16 -14.23
C ASP A 88 -15.55 -3.93 -14.04
N ASN A 89 -16.69 -4.05 -13.34
CA ASN A 89 -17.55 -2.91 -13.04
C ASN A 89 -16.92 -1.97 -12.01
N VAL A 90 -15.96 -2.45 -11.22
CA VAL A 90 -15.23 -1.64 -10.24
C VAL A 90 -14.05 -0.93 -10.89
N LEU A 91 -13.26 -1.67 -11.65
CA LEU A 91 -12.05 -1.18 -12.31
C LEU A 91 -11.73 -2.10 -13.49
N GLU A 92 -11.57 -1.54 -14.67
CA GLU A 92 -11.06 -2.25 -15.83
C GLU A 92 -9.54 -2.17 -15.89
N LEU A 93 -8.89 -3.33 -16.00
CA LEU A 93 -7.46 -3.43 -16.22
C LEU A 93 -7.23 -3.95 -17.62
N ILE A 94 -6.66 -3.11 -18.48
CA ILE A 94 -6.49 -3.40 -19.90
C ILE A 94 -4.99 -3.47 -20.21
N ASN A 95 -4.54 -4.61 -20.73
CA ASN A 95 -3.15 -4.78 -21.13
C ASN A 95 -2.94 -4.20 -22.52
N ILE A 96 -1.99 -3.29 -22.65
CA ILE A 96 -1.59 -2.69 -23.93
C ILE A 96 -0.07 -2.60 -24.04
N ASP A 97 0.42 -2.59 -25.27
CA ASP A 97 1.81 -2.26 -25.62
C ASP A 97 2.88 -3.09 -24.89
N HIS A 98 2.56 -4.33 -24.51
CA HIS A 98 3.51 -5.20 -23.80
C HIS A 98 4.85 -5.33 -24.54
N ASP A 99 4.83 -5.47 -25.88
CA ASP A 99 6.06 -5.64 -26.66
C ASP A 99 6.98 -4.43 -26.62
N GLU A 100 6.43 -3.24 -26.37
CA GLU A 100 7.21 -2.02 -26.19
C GLU A 100 7.65 -1.85 -24.73
N THR A 101 6.76 -2.03 -23.79
CA THR A 101 7.02 -1.78 -22.36
C THR A 101 8.01 -2.78 -21.76
N ILE A 102 8.05 -4.02 -22.26
CA ILE A 102 9.01 -5.02 -21.76
C ILE A 102 10.46 -4.59 -22.01
N LYS A 103 10.70 -3.75 -23.00
CA LYS A 103 12.05 -3.25 -23.32
C LYS A 103 12.63 -2.42 -22.17
N GLU A 104 11.80 -1.66 -21.48
CA GLU A 104 12.22 -0.88 -20.33
C GLU A 104 12.69 -1.78 -19.18
N PHE A 105 12.00 -2.89 -18.95
CA PHE A 105 12.41 -3.87 -17.95
C PHE A 105 13.73 -4.56 -18.32
N GLN A 106 13.90 -4.85 -19.61
CA GLN A 106 15.15 -5.43 -20.11
C GLN A 106 16.33 -4.48 -19.96
N GLU A 107 16.14 -3.19 -20.26
CA GLU A 107 17.14 -2.17 -20.05
C GLU A 107 17.49 -2.01 -18.56
N TYR A 108 16.48 -1.99 -17.70
CA TYR A 108 16.68 -1.85 -16.26
C TYR A 108 17.47 -3.03 -15.69
N ILE A 109 17.10 -4.28 -16.04
CA ILE A 109 17.78 -5.47 -15.50
C ILE A 109 19.23 -5.56 -15.97
N ASN A 110 19.55 -5.00 -17.13
CA ASN A 110 20.91 -4.96 -17.69
C ASN A 110 21.71 -3.74 -17.22
N SER A 111 21.09 -2.80 -16.49
CA SER A 111 21.77 -1.63 -15.94
C SER A 111 22.67 -2.02 -14.77
N GLU A 112 23.85 -1.41 -14.68
CA GLU A 112 24.77 -1.57 -13.55
C GLU A 112 24.24 -0.88 -12.28
N ASP A 113 23.41 0.15 -12.45
CA ASP A 113 22.89 0.98 -11.36
C ASP A 113 21.53 0.52 -10.82
N LYS A 114 21.04 -0.65 -11.26
CA LYS A 114 19.71 -1.13 -10.85
C LYS A 114 19.63 -1.39 -9.35
N VAL A 115 18.50 -1.03 -8.78
CA VAL A 115 18.13 -1.31 -7.39
C VAL A 115 16.83 -2.07 -7.38
N ILE A 116 16.82 -3.22 -6.71
CA ILE A 116 15.61 -4.02 -6.50
C ILE A 116 15.20 -3.82 -5.04
N TYR A 117 14.08 -3.15 -4.83
CA TYR A 117 13.57 -2.83 -3.49
C TYR A 117 12.35 -3.67 -3.09
#